data_4189ee4148f4e24ea06380409a7d7531
#
_entry.id   4189ee4148f4e24ea06380409a7d7531
#
_cell.length_a   1.000
_cell.length_b   1.000
_cell.length_c   1.000
_cell.angle_alpha   90.00
_cell.angle_beta   90.00
_cell.angle_gamma   90.00
#
_symmetry.space_group_name_H-M   'P 1'
#
loop_
_entity.id
_entity.type
_entity.pdbx_description
1 polymer ?
#
loop_
_entity_poly.entity_id
_entity_poly.type
_entity_poly.pdbx_seq_one_letter_code
_entity_poly.pdbx_strand_id
1 'polypeptide(L)'
;MKHSILFCTIIIFILSSCSSYQSPNFSSKNPYAGGTYKIGEPYIIQGKKFFPKEDFSYKEKGVASWYGQKFHGKKTANGEIFNMNLLTAAHRTLQLPSLVRVTNISNNKSI
;
A
#
# COMPACT_ATOMS: atom_id res chain seq x y z
N MET A 1 29.56 72.40 -9.88
CA MET A 1 30.07 71.07 -9.47
C MET A 1 28.88 70.09 -9.41
N LYS A 2 28.83 69.16 -10.34
CA LYS A 2 27.68 68.25 -10.51
C LYS A 2 28.01 66.94 -9.81
N HIS A 3 27.23 66.63 -8.76
CA HIS A 3 27.32 65.30 -8.15
C HIS A 3 26.35 64.35 -8.84
N SER A 4 26.93 63.43 -9.60
CA SER A 4 26.22 62.37 -10.28
C SER A 4 25.93 61.27 -9.25
N ILE A 5 24.67 61.10 -8.86
CA ILE A 5 24.24 60.01 -7.99
C ILE A 5 23.97 58.82 -8.88
N LEU A 6 24.86 57.86 -8.82
CA LEU A 6 24.72 56.55 -9.52
C LEU A 6 23.74 55.69 -8.76
N PHE A 7 22.51 55.58 -9.27
CA PHE A 7 21.51 54.68 -8.75
C PHE A 7 21.86 53.24 -9.18
N CYS A 8 22.44 52.50 -8.27
CA CYS A 8 22.71 51.09 -8.45
C CYS A 8 21.41 50.30 -8.15
N THR A 9 20.65 50.04 -9.21
CA THR A 9 19.46 49.17 -9.11
C THR A 9 19.92 47.73 -9.00
N ILE A 10 19.94 47.19 -7.78
CA ILE A 10 20.17 45.77 -7.53
C ILE A 10 18.87 45.05 -7.88
N ILE A 11 18.84 44.43 -9.05
CA ILE A 11 17.77 43.49 -9.42
C ILE A 11 18.04 42.18 -8.69
N ILE A 12 17.31 41.99 -7.62
CA ILE A 12 17.27 40.68 -6.90
C ILE A 12 16.46 39.73 -7.77
N PHE A 13 17.13 38.87 -8.52
CA PHE A 13 16.53 37.70 -9.14
C PHE A 13 16.20 36.71 -8.05
N ILE A 14 14.94 36.72 -7.59
CA ILE A 14 14.40 35.64 -6.76
C ILE A 14 14.17 34.44 -7.70
N LEU A 15 15.16 33.56 -7.77
CA LEU A 15 15.00 32.25 -8.39
C LEU A 15 14.03 31.46 -7.50
N SER A 16 12.74 31.49 -7.87
CA SER A 16 11.76 30.54 -7.37
C SER A 16 12.14 29.15 -7.86
N SER A 17 12.96 28.48 -7.08
CA SER A 17 13.21 27.06 -7.24
C SER A 17 11.93 26.32 -6.85
N CYS A 18 11.00 26.18 -7.79
CA CYS A 18 9.97 25.17 -7.70
C CYS A 18 10.67 23.80 -7.78
N SER A 19 11.04 23.28 -6.61
CA SER A 19 11.39 21.89 -6.47
C SER A 19 10.11 21.10 -6.79
N SER A 20 9.97 20.68 -8.04
CA SER A 20 8.98 19.69 -8.41
C SER A 20 9.32 18.41 -7.65
N TYR A 21 8.57 18.15 -6.58
CA TYR A 21 8.57 16.85 -5.93
C TYR A 21 8.13 15.83 -6.98
N GLN A 22 9.07 15.23 -7.64
CA GLN A 22 8.84 14.06 -8.46
C GLN A 22 8.52 12.93 -7.48
N SER A 23 7.24 12.60 -7.41
CA SER A 23 6.81 11.34 -6.81
C SER A 23 7.69 10.24 -7.40
N PRO A 24 8.27 9.35 -6.59
CA PRO A 24 9.03 8.24 -7.13
C PRO A 24 8.14 7.55 -8.17
N ASN A 25 8.60 7.50 -9.41
CA ASN A 25 7.97 6.71 -10.46
C ASN A 25 7.95 5.27 -9.97
N PHE A 26 6.84 4.89 -9.36
CA PHE A 26 6.56 3.52 -9.02
C PHE A 26 6.42 2.81 -10.37
N SER A 27 7.54 2.25 -10.82
CA SER A 27 7.61 1.51 -12.07
C SER A 27 6.45 0.53 -12.11
N SER A 28 5.69 0.58 -13.18
CA SER A 28 4.41 -0.09 -13.40
C SER A 28 4.46 -1.63 -13.45
N LYS A 29 5.50 -2.23 -12.95
CA LYS A 29 5.55 -3.65 -12.60
C LYS A 29 5.38 -3.84 -11.09
N ASN A 30 4.27 -3.32 -10.56
CA ASN A 30 3.82 -3.74 -9.25
C ASN A 30 3.50 -5.25 -9.35
N PRO A 31 4.26 -6.12 -8.70
CA PRO A 31 3.97 -7.57 -8.70
C PRO A 31 2.62 -7.89 -8.06
N TYR A 32 1.97 -6.89 -7.44
CA TYR A 32 0.62 -6.94 -6.87
C TYR A 32 -0.44 -6.33 -7.81
N ALA A 33 -0.06 -5.92 -9.04
CA ALA A 33 -1.00 -5.34 -9.99
C ALA A 33 -1.86 -6.42 -10.65
N GLY A 34 -3.17 -6.23 -10.64
CA GLY A 34 -4.12 -7.10 -11.34
C GLY A 34 -5.40 -7.39 -10.59
N GLY A 35 -5.50 -7.00 -9.32
CA GLY A 35 -6.72 -7.13 -8.53
C GLY A 35 -7.61 -5.90 -8.59
N THR A 36 -8.92 -6.09 -8.45
CA THR A 36 -9.90 -5.02 -8.28
C THR A 36 -10.18 -4.79 -6.80
N TYR A 37 -10.53 -3.54 -6.44
CA TYR A 37 -11.04 -3.26 -5.10
C TYR A 37 -12.35 -4.02 -4.88
N LYS A 38 -12.43 -4.70 -3.75
CA LYS A 38 -13.59 -5.53 -3.41
C LYS A 38 -13.80 -5.59 -1.90
N ILE A 39 -15.04 -5.39 -1.48
CA ILE A 39 -15.54 -5.85 -0.19
C ILE A 39 -16.31 -7.14 -0.49
N GLY A 40 -15.93 -8.23 0.18
CA GLY A 40 -16.57 -9.53 -0.06
C GLY A 40 -18.01 -9.57 0.50
N GLU A 41 -18.82 -10.46 -0.04
CA GLU A 41 -20.12 -10.77 0.54
C GLU A 41 -19.98 -11.62 1.81
N PRO A 42 -20.95 -11.57 2.73
CA PRO A 42 -20.99 -12.48 3.88
C PRO A 42 -20.94 -13.95 3.45
N TYR A 43 -20.16 -14.75 4.14
CA TYR A 43 -20.01 -16.17 3.82
C TYR A 43 -19.83 -17.03 5.07
N ILE A 44 -19.91 -18.34 4.89
CA ILE A 44 -19.81 -19.33 5.98
C ILE A 44 -18.65 -20.28 5.69
N ILE A 45 -17.76 -20.48 6.68
CA ILE A 45 -16.76 -21.54 6.68
C ILE A 45 -16.94 -22.36 7.94
N GLN A 46 -17.09 -23.67 7.80
CA GLN A 46 -17.22 -24.61 8.93
C GLN A 46 -18.26 -24.15 9.97
N GLY A 47 -19.43 -23.68 9.49
CA GLY A 47 -20.52 -23.20 10.36
C GLY A 47 -20.32 -21.79 10.95
N LYS A 48 -19.14 -21.18 10.82
CA LYS A 48 -18.88 -19.81 11.28
C LYS A 48 -19.16 -18.80 10.19
N LYS A 49 -19.99 -17.80 10.47
CA LYS A 49 -20.28 -16.67 9.56
C LYS A 49 -19.17 -15.63 9.63
N PHE A 50 -18.81 -15.10 8.47
CA PHE A 50 -17.88 -14.00 8.30
C PHE A 50 -18.56 -12.87 7.54
N PHE A 51 -18.33 -11.64 7.98
CA PHE A 51 -18.92 -10.43 7.42
C PHE A 51 -17.78 -9.51 6.95
N PRO A 52 -17.38 -9.59 5.68
CA PRO A 52 -16.41 -8.67 5.13
C PRO A 52 -16.90 -7.23 5.22
N LYS A 53 -16.01 -6.32 5.59
CA LYS A 53 -16.30 -4.88 5.69
C LYS A 53 -15.02 -4.08 5.43
N GLU A 54 -15.20 -2.82 5.06
CA GLU A 54 -14.12 -1.86 5.05
C GLU A 54 -13.74 -1.50 6.50
N ASP A 55 -12.46 -1.65 6.83
CA ASP A 55 -11.96 -1.36 8.18
C ASP A 55 -10.48 -0.93 8.11
N PHE A 56 -10.26 0.38 8.17
CA PHE A 56 -8.91 0.97 8.15
C PHE A 56 -8.25 1.02 9.53
N SER A 57 -8.98 0.72 10.58
CA SER A 57 -8.47 0.68 11.96
C SER A 57 -8.28 -0.75 12.48
N TYR A 58 -8.37 -1.72 11.59
CA TYR A 58 -8.32 -3.13 11.94
C TYR A 58 -7.07 -3.50 12.73
N LYS A 59 -7.27 -4.16 13.88
CA LYS A 59 -6.21 -4.67 14.75
C LYS A 59 -6.69 -5.93 15.45
N GLU A 60 -6.03 -7.04 15.18
CA GLU A 60 -6.36 -8.33 15.79
C GLU A 60 -5.11 -9.16 16.08
N LYS A 61 -5.19 -10.04 17.07
CA LYS A 61 -4.22 -11.11 17.30
C LYS A 61 -4.83 -12.42 16.87
N GLY A 62 -4.05 -13.24 16.20
CA GLY A 62 -4.52 -14.52 15.71
C GLY A 62 -3.40 -15.46 15.35
N VAL A 63 -3.78 -16.64 14.89
CA VAL A 63 -2.85 -17.62 14.34
C VAL A 63 -2.84 -17.48 12.82
N ALA A 64 -1.65 -17.33 12.25
CA ALA A 64 -1.44 -17.35 10.82
C ALA A 64 -0.94 -18.74 10.39
N SER A 65 -1.32 -19.14 9.19
CA SER A 65 -0.81 -20.36 8.54
C SER A 65 -0.36 -20.07 7.13
N TRP A 66 0.50 -20.91 6.62
CA TRP A 66 0.99 -20.78 5.26
C TRP A 66 0.03 -21.44 4.26
N TYR A 67 -0.23 -20.74 3.14
CA TYR A 67 -1.14 -21.21 2.10
C TYR A 67 -0.58 -22.37 1.24
N GLY A 68 0.76 -22.44 1.11
CA GLY A 68 1.47 -23.49 0.41
C GLY A 68 1.41 -23.42 -1.12
N GLN A 69 2.11 -24.34 -1.76
CA GLN A 69 2.23 -24.44 -3.24
C GLN A 69 0.89 -24.69 -3.94
N LYS A 70 -0.05 -25.33 -3.26
CA LYS A 70 -1.35 -25.73 -3.83
C LYS A 70 -2.14 -24.55 -4.43
N PHE A 71 -1.93 -23.34 -3.95
CA PHE A 71 -2.64 -22.15 -4.39
C PHE A 71 -1.81 -21.25 -5.32
N HIS A 72 -0.53 -21.57 -5.51
CA HIS A 72 0.34 -20.81 -6.42
C HIS A 72 -0.23 -20.79 -7.83
N GLY A 73 -0.23 -19.63 -8.49
CA GLY A 73 -0.77 -19.44 -9.84
C GLY A 73 -2.30 -19.39 -9.94
N LYS A 74 -3.05 -19.57 -8.85
CA LYS A 74 -4.51 -19.45 -8.84
C LYS A 74 -4.97 -18.02 -8.59
N LYS A 75 -6.15 -17.68 -9.11
CA LYS A 75 -6.79 -16.38 -8.84
C LYS A 75 -7.22 -16.26 -7.39
N THR A 76 -6.95 -15.10 -6.81
CA THR A 76 -7.46 -14.68 -5.50
C THR A 76 -8.88 -14.13 -5.60
N ALA A 77 -9.49 -13.79 -4.47
CA ALA A 77 -10.86 -13.29 -4.43
C ALA A 77 -11.06 -11.95 -5.16
N ASN A 78 -10.01 -11.12 -5.27
CA ASN A 78 -10.04 -9.85 -6.00
C ASN A 78 -9.47 -9.94 -7.43
N GLY A 79 -9.16 -11.16 -7.90
CA GLY A 79 -8.73 -11.44 -9.27
C GLY A 79 -7.22 -11.45 -9.52
N GLU A 80 -6.40 -11.13 -8.53
CA GLU A 80 -4.94 -11.26 -8.62
C GLU A 80 -4.52 -12.72 -8.76
N ILE A 81 -3.35 -12.97 -9.35
CA ILE A 81 -2.74 -14.29 -9.36
C ILE A 81 -1.88 -14.45 -8.11
N PHE A 82 -2.24 -15.41 -7.26
CA PHE A 82 -1.46 -15.68 -6.05
C PHE A 82 -0.07 -16.19 -6.38
N ASN A 83 0.94 -15.51 -5.83
CA ASN A 83 2.33 -15.93 -5.91
C ASN A 83 2.88 -16.16 -4.50
N MET A 84 3.19 -17.42 -4.18
CA MET A 84 3.67 -17.81 -2.85
C MET A 84 5.03 -17.19 -2.46
N ASN A 85 5.78 -16.64 -3.44
CA ASN A 85 7.07 -15.99 -3.19
C ASN A 85 6.95 -14.48 -2.94
N LEU A 86 5.74 -13.92 -2.99
CA LEU A 86 5.46 -12.52 -2.69
C LEU A 86 4.94 -12.36 -1.26
N LEU A 87 5.15 -11.17 -0.71
CA LEU A 87 4.66 -10.79 0.61
C LEU A 87 3.17 -10.45 0.55
N THR A 88 2.36 -11.47 0.36
CA THR A 88 0.90 -11.37 0.31
C THR A 88 0.27 -12.33 1.31
N ALA A 89 -0.93 -11.99 1.77
CA ALA A 89 -1.70 -12.81 2.69
C ALA A 89 -3.19 -12.75 2.35
N ALA A 90 -3.93 -13.77 2.74
CA ALA A 90 -5.38 -13.75 2.72
C ALA A 90 -5.93 -13.34 4.08
N HIS A 91 -7.01 -12.58 4.08
CA HIS A 91 -7.76 -12.23 5.27
C HIS A 91 -9.25 -12.51 5.09
N ARG A 92 -9.95 -12.79 6.20
CA ARG A 92 -11.35 -13.26 6.13
C ARG A 92 -12.35 -12.12 5.95
N THR A 93 -12.02 -10.92 6.41
CA THR A 93 -13.04 -9.86 6.53
C THR A 93 -12.56 -8.48 6.04
N LEU A 94 -11.25 -8.29 5.80
CA LEU A 94 -10.76 -7.02 5.27
C LEU A 94 -11.12 -6.85 3.79
N GLN A 95 -11.28 -5.59 3.39
CA GLN A 95 -11.38 -5.20 1.98
C GLN A 95 -10.12 -5.60 1.21
N LEU A 96 -10.23 -5.86 -0.07
CA LEU A 96 -9.13 -6.27 -0.94
C LEU A 96 -8.92 -5.24 -2.07
N PRO A 97 -7.67 -4.83 -2.32
CA PRO A 97 -6.46 -5.10 -1.54
C PRO A 97 -6.39 -4.26 -0.27
N SER A 98 -5.69 -4.74 0.74
CA SER A 98 -5.35 -3.99 1.96
C SER A 98 -3.86 -4.07 2.24
N LEU A 99 -3.27 -2.96 2.64
CA LEU A 99 -1.91 -2.95 3.18
C LEU A 99 -1.99 -3.11 4.69
N VAL A 100 -1.35 -4.15 5.21
CA VAL A 100 -1.37 -4.48 6.63
C VAL A 100 0.04 -4.69 7.16
N ARG A 101 0.26 -4.36 8.43
CA ARG A 101 1.48 -4.74 9.14
C ARG A 101 1.23 -6.04 9.89
N VAL A 102 2.03 -7.05 9.62
CA VAL A 102 2.00 -8.32 10.35
C VAL A 102 3.18 -8.38 11.29
N THR A 103 2.91 -8.54 12.59
CA THR A 103 3.96 -8.63 13.61
C THR A 103 3.95 -10.01 14.25
N ASN A 104 5.08 -10.69 14.23
CA ASN A 104 5.28 -11.91 14.98
C ASN A 104 5.48 -11.55 16.46
N ILE A 105 4.53 -11.92 17.31
CA ILE A 105 4.51 -11.55 18.73
C ILE A 105 5.56 -12.29 19.58
N SER A 106 6.14 -13.39 19.06
CA SER A 106 7.18 -14.13 19.80
C SER A 106 8.56 -13.50 19.68
N ASN A 107 8.83 -12.74 18.61
CA ASN A 107 10.13 -12.12 18.35
C ASN A 107 10.06 -10.64 17.95
N ASN A 108 8.88 -10.03 17.97
CA ASN A 108 8.59 -8.63 17.61
C ASN A 108 9.02 -8.22 16.18
N LYS A 109 9.31 -9.18 15.30
CA LYS A 109 9.58 -8.85 13.88
C LYS A 109 8.30 -8.53 13.15
N SER A 110 8.34 -7.50 12.32
CA SER A 110 7.20 -7.04 11.51
C SER A 110 7.56 -6.98 10.04
N ILE A 111 6.54 -7.10 9.25
CA ILE A 111 6.59 -7.00 7.80
C ILE A 111 5.41 -6.17 7.34
#